data_314fb7b6b233c26d6ebe9b5901a2a695
#
_entry.id   314fb7b6b233c26d6ebe9b5901a2a695
#
_cell.length_a   1.000
_cell.length_b   1.000
_cell.length_c   1.000
_cell.angle_alpha   90.00
_cell.angle_beta   90.00
_cell.angle_gamma   90.00
#
_symmetry.space_group_name_H-M   'P 1'
#
loop_
_entity.id
_entity.type
_entity.pdbx_description
1 polymer ?
#
loop_
_entity_poly.entity_id
_entity_poly.type
_entity_poly.pdbx_seq_one_letter_code
_entity_poly.pdbx_strand_id
1 'polypeptide(L)'
;MKFSPIPLSNLQPNSLLTSYTNGDPCLHSFYSFYPFSSNKLQDLSNKKVKSLKKTVTNSRDDIVEALKDFHQWLGIEESQAAVRAKLLDEDSYCVVTGQQLIWYGGPLYTFFKLMSAIQWSKRFSETIGKTVIPVFWLADEDHDYTEINQINWYQSDVNASDKKNNSILKKFLADVEQTSLQEQIGMPVGKIKGDSSLIKKEFFKWLTKHHSIEEAAQQASEQSTQFRNNTWIQAFLQDANETYSDDKTHAQNFAHWIIHVFEGYEFLVVGSNHASIKKLLSPIISEAVRNDHNITKLLKSQTSEFNEKIAQSQVNVMDSQWFLFNEDAKRVKLYHDSTGKYSFLHKGGKQRLTSNKLLKLTQDQPERFSPNVFLRPILQDHLLPVIAYVGGPAEIAYHGQMRKVYEFFALDMPILIPRFSATIREKKVQRLMAKFPFTLAHYQESFPSLKNNWLSTISEQFPQAKLDELEKYILGQYQSQIMNIISFDQSLEGTIGKTKNEISKAMRSLIKKAKKAHQSKFEYELKQLHFLQSYLFPKGPMERVLHPSYFMFYYGKNFWQDLLGELLVQETDSSQHYLIDL
;
A
#
# COMPACT_ATOMS: atom_id res chain seq x y z
N MET A 1 -22.82 -8.80 3.16
CA MET A 1 -21.54 -9.44 2.75
C MET A 1 -21.17 -10.54 3.76
N LYS A 2 -20.41 -11.59 3.36
CA LYS A 2 -19.97 -12.64 4.29
C LYS A 2 -18.47 -12.53 4.53
N PHE A 3 -18.05 -12.45 5.79
CA PHE A 3 -16.65 -12.39 6.22
C PHE A 3 -16.17 -13.76 6.69
N SER A 4 -15.08 -14.24 6.13
CA SER A 4 -14.48 -15.51 6.52
C SER A 4 -13.01 -15.28 6.92
N PRO A 5 -12.64 -15.44 8.21
CA PRO A 5 -11.29 -15.16 8.68
C PRO A 5 -10.28 -16.22 8.24
N ILE A 6 -9.06 -15.79 7.95
CA ILE A 6 -7.88 -16.62 7.69
C ILE A 6 -6.75 -16.10 8.58
N PRO A 7 -6.11 -16.90 9.42
CA PRO A 7 -4.96 -16.46 10.20
C PRO A 7 -3.86 -15.88 9.31
N LEU A 8 -3.31 -14.71 9.66
CA LEU A 8 -2.20 -14.10 8.93
C LEU A 8 -0.99 -15.04 8.81
N SER A 9 -0.78 -15.89 9.82
CA SER A 9 0.25 -16.93 9.81
C SER A 9 0.12 -17.91 8.63
N ASN A 10 -1.08 -18.12 8.11
CA ASN A 10 -1.30 -18.98 6.94
C ASN A 10 -0.92 -18.31 5.62
N LEU A 11 -0.88 -16.97 5.58
CA LEU A 11 -0.54 -16.19 4.39
C LEU A 11 0.90 -15.68 4.41
N GLN A 12 1.40 -15.33 5.59
CA GLN A 12 2.72 -14.72 5.80
C GLN A 12 3.37 -15.28 7.07
N PRO A 13 3.70 -16.58 7.13
CA PRO A 13 4.09 -17.25 8.37
C PRO A 13 5.32 -16.65 9.07
N ASN A 14 6.26 -16.12 8.31
CA ASN A 14 7.53 -15.58 8.81
C ASN A 14 7.59 -14.04 8.75
N SER A 15 6.44 -13.35 8.69
CA SER A 15 6.44 -11.90 8.67
C SER A 15 6.51 -11.30 10.07
N LEU A 16 7.13 -10.12 10.18
CA LEU A 16 7.10 -9.35 11.43
C LEU A 16 5.66 -9.12 11.92
N LEU A 17 4.72 -8.87 11.00
CA LEU A 17 3.32 -8.66 11.34
C LEU A 17 2.74 -9.87 12.04
N THR A 18 3.04 -11.08 11.56
CA THR A 18 2.60 -12.33 12.19
C THR A 18 3.19 -12.50 13.58
N SER A 19 4.49 -12.27 13.76
CA SER A 19 5.12 -12.27 15.09
C SER A 19 4.49 -11.21 16.01
N TYR A 20 4.23 -10.01 15.47
CA TYR A 20 3.60 -8.93 16.23
C TYR A 20 2.20 -9.31 16.70
N THR A 21 1.35 -9.84 15.83
CA THR A 21 -0.03 -10.21 16.18
C THR A 21 -0.11 -11.47 17.05
N ASN A 22 0.89 -12.35 16.99
CA ASN A 22 0.98 -13.54 17.84
C ASN A 22 1.52 -13.25 19.25
N GLY A 23 1.89 -12.02 19.56
CA GLY A 23 2.36 -11.66 20.89
C GLY A 23 3.80 -12.09 21.19
N ASP A 24 4.69 -12.10 20.18
CA ASP A 24 6.08 -12.52 20.34
C ASP A 24 6.81 -11.66 21.40
N PRO A 25 7.29 -12.25 22.51
CA PRO A 25 7.96 -11.51 23.58
C PRO A 25 9.20 -10.73 23.13
N CYS A 26 9.90 -11.20 22.08
CA CYS A 26 11.06 -10.51 21.53
C CYS A 26 10.74 -9.09 21.05
N LEU A 27 9.48 -8.83 20.67
CA LEU A 27 9.01 -7.55 20.18
C LEU A 27 8.64 -6.54 21.29
N HIS A 28 8.40 -7.00 22.52
CA HIS A 28 7.90 -6.13 23.60
C HIS A 28 8.84 -4.96 23.91
N SER A 29 10.16 -5.14 23.76
CA SER A 29 11.14 -4.09 24.02
C SER A 29 11.16 -2.96 22.98
N PHE A 30 10.47 -3.14 21.83
CA PHE A 30 10.48 -2.18 20.73
C PHE A 30 9.24 -1.27 20.68
N TYR A 31 8.22 -1.58 21.50
CA TYR A 31 6.96 -0.82 21.52
C TYR A 31 6.60 -0.42 22.93
N SER A 32 6.13 0.82 23.16
CA SER A 32 5.71 1.29 24.49
C SER A 32 4.47 0.56 24.98
N PHE A 33 3.54 0.25 24.08
CA PHE A 33 2.31 -0.50 24.35
C PHE A 33 2.19 -1.64 23.33
N TYR A 34 1.99 -2.85 23.85
CA TYR A 34 1.91 -4.04 23.02
C TYR A 34 0.51 -4.68 23.16
N PRO A 35 -0.39 -4.52 22.16
CA PRO A 35 -1.81 -4.87 22.30
C PRO A 35 -2.09 -6.37 22.29
N PHE A 36 -1.15 -7.19 21.81
CA PHE A 36 -1.30 -8.64 21.68
C PHE A 36 -0.62 -9.43 22.80
N SER A 37 -0.20 -8.74 23.86
CA SER A 37 0.22 -9.39 25.11
C SER A 37 -1.00 -9.80 25.94
N SER A 38 -0.78 -10.48 27.06
CA SER A 38 -1.83 -10.89 28.01
C SER A 38 -2.61 -9.71 28.64
N ASN A 39 -2.21 -8.47 28.35
CA ASN A 39 -2.88 -7.28 28.85
C ASN A 39 -4.21 -7.03 28.14
N LYS A 40 -5.25 -6.77 28.90
CA LYS A 40 -6.55 -6.37 28.33
C LYS A 40 -6.44 -5.01 27.65
N LEU A 41 -7.15 -4.80 26.54
CA LEU A 41 -7.22 -3.52 25.80
C LEU A 41 -7.56 -2.35 26.75
N GLN A 42 -8.46 -2.57 27.72
CA GLN A 42 -8.82 -1.60 28.76
C GLN A 42 -7.59 -1.08 29.53
N ASP A 43 -6.73 -1.99 30.02
CA ASP A 43 -5.57 -1.63 30.83
C ASP A 43 -4.53 -0.85 30.03
N LEU A 44 -4.29 -1.26 28.77
CA LEU A 44 -3.40 -0.53 27.86
C LEU A 44 -3.94 0.86 27.54
N SER A 45 -5.23 0.97 27.24
CA SER A 45 -5.90 2.22 26.95
C SER A 45 -5.82 3.18 28.14
N ASN A 46 -6.11 2.71 29.35
CA ASN A 46 -6.02 3.53 30.57
C ASN A 46 -4.59 4.01 30.84
N LYS A 47 -3.57 3.16 30.62
CA LYS A 47 -2.16 3.58 30.74
C LYS A 47 -1.81 4.65 29.72
N LYS A 48 -2.20 4.47 28.45
CA LYS A 48 -1.93 5.46 27.40
C LYS A 48 -2.66 6.77 27.64
N VAL A 49 -3.92 6.76 28.06
CA VAL A 49 -4.70 7.96 28.44
C VAL A 49 -3.99 8.72 29.57
N LYS A 50 -3.50 8.01 30.61
CA LYS A 50 -2.74 8.63 31.70
C LYS A 50 -1.43 9.28 31.24
N SER A 51 -0.76 8.69 30.25
CA SER A 51 0.44 9.25 29.63
C SER A 51 0.10 10.53 28.86
N LEU A 52 -0.95 10.49 28.01
CA LEU A 52 -1.35 11.64 27.17
C LEU A 52 -1.70 12.88 27.97
N LYS A 53 -2.32 12.74 29.15
CA LYS A 53 -2.61 13.88 30.06
C LYS A 53 -1.36 14.64 30.53
N LYS A 54 -0.17 14.06 30.39
CA LYS A 54 1.10 14.68 30.79
C LYS A 54 1.88 15.26 29.61
N THR A 55 1.59 14.82 28.38
CA THR A 55 2.44 15.05 27.22
C THR A 55 1.86 15.99 26.17
N VAL A 56 0.54 16.22 26.16
CA VAL A 56 -0.09 17.19 25.26
C VAL A 56 0.21 18.60 25.75
N THR A 57 0.96 19.37 24.97
CA THR A 57 1.46 20.70 25.31
C THR A 57 0.68 21.84 24.66
N ASN A 58 0.10 21.59 23.47
CA ASN A 58 -0.72 22.59 22.79
C ASN A 58 -2.12 22.64 23.39
N SER A 59 -2.68 23.86 23.54
CA SER A 59 -4.07 24.00 23.97
C SER A 59 -5.03 23.43 22.92
N ARG A 60 -6.17 22.92 23.37
CA ARG A 60 -7.19 22.38 22.43
C ARG A 60 -7.76 23.47 21.51
N ASP A 61 -7.89 24.69 22.03
CA ASP A 61 -8.35 25.84 21.26
C ASP A 61 -7.38 26.17 20.13
N ASP A 62 -6.07 26.20 20.40
CA ASP A 62 -5.05 26.48 19.37
C ASP A 62 -5.04 25.39 18.29
N ILE A 63 -5.18 24.13 18.69
CA ILE A 63 -5.25 23.00 17.73
C ILE A 63 -6.50 23.15 16.85
N VAL A 64 -7.66 23.43 17.43
CA VAL A 64 -8.92 23.56 16.71
C VAL A 64 -8.89 24.75 15.75
N GLU A 65 -8.33 25.88 16.16
CA GLU A 65 -8.21 27.06 15.29
C GLU A 65 -7.22 26.81 14.13
N ALA A 66 -6.07 26.20 14.40
CA ALA A 66 -5.12 25.86 13.34
C ALA A 66 -5.69 24.83 12.34
N LEU A 67 -6.48 23.87 12.82
CA LEU A 67 -7.19 22.91 11.97
C LEU A 67 -8.33 23.59 11.19
N LYS A 68 -8.98 24.60 11.74
CA LYS A 68 -10.00 25.38 11.01
C LYS A 68 -9.38 26.08 9.81
N ASP A 69 -8.24 26.78 9.99
CA ASP A 69 -7.51 27.41 8.89
C ASP A 69 -7.12 26.37 7.81
N PHE A 70 -6.64 25.19 8.26
CA PHE A 70 -6.27 24.10 7.37
C PHE A 70 -7.48 23.57 6.58
N HIS A 71 -8.64 23.39 7.24
CA HIS A 71 -9.87 22.93 6.58
C HIS A 71 -10.45 23.98 5.63
N GLN A 72 -10.33 25.27 5.95
CA GLN A 72 -10.69 26.35 5.04
C GLN A 72 -9.81 26.32 3.78
N TRP A 73 -8.49 26.14 3.95
CA TRP A 73 -7.58 25.98 2.82
C TRP A 73 -7.90 24.74 1.97
N LEU A 74 -8.27 23.62 2.60
CA LEU A 74 -8.71 22.42 1.89
C LEU A 74 -10.09 22.58 1.22
N GLY A 75 -10.91 23.55 1.61
CA GLY A 75 -12.28 23.72 1.16
C GLY A 75 -13.27 22.71 1.76
N ILE A 76 -12.97 22.17 2.94
CA ILE A 76 -13.78 21.15 3.65
C ILE A 76 -14.25 21.63 5.03
N GLU A 77 -14.21 22.94 5.29
CA GLU A 77 -14.49 23.54 6.61
C GLU A 77 -15.83 23.09 7.19
N GLU A 78 -16.90 23.19 6.41
CA GLU A 78 -18.25 22.84 6.87
C GLU A 78 -18.37 21.36 7.25
N SER A 79 -17.82 20.46 6.45
CA SER A 79 -17.87 19.01 6.69
C SER A 79 -17.03 18.57 7.89
N GLN A 80 -16.03 19.35 8.27
CA GLN A 80 -15.10 19.04 9.35
C GLN A 80 -15.41 19.77 10.67
N ALA A 81 -16.28 20.78 10.66
CA ALA A 81 -16.55 21.63 11.83
C ALA A 81 -17.02 20.82 13.04
N ALA A 82 -18.00 19.93 12.86
CA ALA A 82 -18.57 19.15 13.96
C ALA A 82 -17.57 18.15 14.56
N VAL A 83 -16.81 17.42 13.73
CA VAL A 83 -15.84 16.46 14.22
C VAL A 83 -14.62 17.16 14.84
N ARG A 84 -14.18 18.29 14.27
CA ARG A 84 -13.10 19.11 14.81
C ARG A 84 -13.45 19.66 16.20
N ALA A 85 -14.69 20.11 16.42
CA ALA A 85 -15.16 20.65 17.70
C ALA A 85 -15.05 19.62 18.85
N LYS A 86 -15.08 18.32 18.56
CA LYS A 86 -14.89 17.26 19.57
C LYS A 86 -13.49 17.30 20.21
N LEU A 87 -12.50 17.92 19.56
CA LEU A 87 -11.16 18.11 20.13
C LEU A 87 -11.12 19.12 21.28
N LEU A 88 -12.13 20.01 21.40
CA LEU A 88 -12.21 20.96 22.52
C LEU A 88 -12.38 20.25 23.87
N ASP A 89 -12.93 19.04 23.88
CA ASP A 89 -12.98 18.22 25.08
C ASP A 89 -11.58 17.72 25.42
N GLU A 90 -11.04 18.15 26.58
CA GLU A 90 -9.71 17.71 27.08
C GLU A 90 -9.61 16.19 27.27
N ASP A 91 -10.71 15.51 27.47
CA ASP A 91 -10.82 14.06 27.60
C ASP A 91 -11.14 13.36 26.26
N SER A 92 -11.01 14.07 25.13
CA SER A 92 -11.06 13.47 23.80
C SER A 92 -9.69 12.94 23.35
N TYR A 93 -9.68 11.86 22.56
CA TYR A 93 -8.48 11.19 22.06
C TYR A 93 -8.62 10.88 20.57
N CYS A 94 -7.52 10.48 19.91
CA CYS A 94 -7.51 10.21 18.49
C CYS A 94 -6.99 8.81 18.18
N VAL A 95 -7.63 8.11 17.23
CA VAL A 95 -7.05 6.99 16.50
C VAL A 95 -6.64 7.49 15.13
N VAL A 96 -5.34 7.49 14.84
CA VAL A 96 -4.80 8.07 13.62
C VAL A 96 -4.41 6.97 12.65
N THR A 97 -4.68 7.21 11.39
CA THR A 97 -4.07 6.51 10.26
C THR A 97 -3.61 7.53 9.24
N GLY A 98 -2.71 7.17 8.34
CA GLY A 98 -2.27 8.09 7.31
C GLY A 98 -1.85 7.36 6.05
N GLN A 99 -1.89 8.07 4.92
CA GLN A 99 -1.44 7.56 3.64
C GLN A 99 -0.97 8.69 2.73
N GLN A 100 -0.10 8.34 1.79
CA GLN A 100 0.23 9.18 0.64
C GLN A 100 -1.04 9.47 -0.19
N LEU A 101 -1.04 10.63 -0.84
CA LEU A 101 -2.18 11.13 -1.59
C LEU A 101 -2.23 10.48 -2.98
N ILE A 102 -2.40 9.15 -3.04
CA ILE A 102 -2.52 8.42 -4.30
C ILE A 102 -3.86 8.79 -4.93
N TRP A 103 -3.86 9.04 -6.24
CA TRP A 103 -5.02 9.47 -7.01
C TRP A 103 -6.27 8.63 -6.67
N TYR A 104 -7.38 9.32 -6.42
CA TYR A 104 -8.69 8.75 -6.07
C TYR A 104 -8.66 7.72 -4.92
N GLY A 105 -7.70 7.90 -4.00
CA GLY A 105 -7.63 7.13 -2.77
C GLY A 105 -7.01 5.73 -2.86
N GLY A 106 -6.56 5.30 -4.07
CA GLY A 106 -6.03 3.95 -4.26
C GLY A 106 -4.70 3.73 -3.62
N PRO A 107 -4.18 2.51 -3.39
CA PRO A 107 -4.85 1.19 -3.51
C PRO A 107 -5.80 0.87 -2.34
N LEU A 108 -6.46 -0.30 -2.38
CA LEU A 108 -7.51 -0.70 -1.42
C LEU A 108 -7.11 -0.51 0.05
N TYR A 109 -5.85 -0.76 0.39
CA TYR A 109 -5.39 -0.66 1.78
C TYR A 109 -5.53 0.76 2.36
N THR A 110 -5.61 1.81 1.53
CA THR A 110 -5.87 3.18 1.99
C THR A 110 -7.25 3.27 2.62
N PHE A 111 -8.25 2.69 1.95
CA PHE A 111 -9.62 2.63 2.46
C PHE A 111 -9.70 1.72 3.68
N PHE A 112 -9.04 0.57 3.64
CA PHE A 112 -8.98 -0.33 4.80
C PHE A 112 -8.33 0.33 6.03
N LYS A 113 -7.35 1.22 5.84
CA LYS A 113 -6.78 2.02 6.93
C LYS A 113 -7.83 2.94 7.57
N LEU A 114 -8.55 3.73 6.75
CA LEU A 114 -9.57 4.64 7.27
C LEU A 114 -10.70 3.86 7.95
N MET A 115 -11.21 2.81 7.31
CA MET A 115 -12.24 1.94 7.89
C MET A 115 -11.78 1.36 9.24
N SER A 116 -10.52 0.94 9.34
CA SER A 116 -9.95 0.46 10.60
C SER A 116 -9.86 1.56 11.66
N ALA A 117 -9.46 2.79 11.27
CA ALA A 117 -9.40 3.90 12.21
C ALA A 117 -10.79 4.24 12.77
N ILE A 118 -11.83 4.25 11.93
CA ILE A 118 -13.22 4.45 12.35
C ILE A 118 -13.68 3.33 13.28
N GLN A 119 -13.44 2.07 12.93
CA GLN A 119 -13.81 0.92 13.76
C GLN A 119 -13.10 0.94 15.13
N TRP A 120 -11.80 1.18 15.14
CA TRP A 120 -11.02 1.21 16.38
C TRP A 120 -11.34 2.42 17.25
N SER A 121 -11.66 3.58 16.65
CA SER A 121 -12.14 4.74 17.42
C SER A 121 -13.42 4.41 18.18
N LYS A 122 -14.38 3.72 17.54
CA LYS A 122 -15.60 3.24 18.20
C LYS A 122 -15.27 2.29 19.36
N ARG A 123 -14.42 1.27 19.12
CA ARG A 123 -14.01 0.30 20.13
C ARG A 123 -13.31 0.96 21.33
N PHE A 124 -12.38 1.90 21.07
CA PHE A 124 -11.72 2.64 22.14
C PHE A 124 -12.71 3.52 22.89
N SER A 125 -13.63 4.21 22.20
CA SER A 125 -14.68 5.02 22.87
C SER A 125 -15.52 4.19 23.82
N GLU A 126 -15.96 3.01 23.38
CA GLU A 126 -16.71 2.06 24.21
C GLU A 126 -15.86 1.53 25.38
N THR A 127 -14.57 1.26 25.12
CA THR A 127 -13.64 0.70 26.12
C THR A 127 -13.33 1.70 27.24
N ILE A 128 -13.07 2.97 26.92
CA ILE A 128 -12.63 3.97 27.92
C ILE A 128 -13.75 4.91 28.37
N GLY A 129 -14.94 4.84 27.76
CA GLY A 129 -16.09 5.70 28.07
C GLY A 129 -15.85 7.18 27.74
N LYS A 130 -15.04 7.49 26.72
CA LYS A 130 -14.65 8.85 26.30
C LYS A 130 -14.71 8.99 24.79
N THR A 131 -14.77 10.21 24.30
CA THR A 131 -14.75 10.50 22.85
C THR A 131 -13.39 10.12 22.24
N VAL A 132 -13.42 9.24 21.23
CA VAL A 132 -12.23 8.91 20.44
C VAL A 132 -12.53 9.20 18.97
N ILE A 133 -11.75 10.09 18.39
CA ILE A 133 -11.95 10.65 17.04
C ILE A 133 -11.09 9.87 16.06
N PRO A 134 -11.66 9.30 14.99
CA PRO A 134 -10.86 8.75 13.90
C PRO A 134 -10.23 9.89 13.10
N VAL A 135 -8.93 9.76 12.78
CA VAL A 135 -8.17 10.79 12.07
C VAL A 135 -7.51 10.17 10.85
N PHE A 136 -7.69 10.81 9.70
CA PHE A 136 -6.95 10.52 8.49
C PHE A 136 -5.87 11.57 8.26
N TRP A 137 -4.60 11.17 8.40
CA TRP A 137 -3.45 12.04 8.19
C TRP A 137 -3.03 12.05 6.72
N LEU A 138 -3.11 13.18 6.08
CA LEU A 138 -2.64 13.40 4.73
C LEU A 138 -1.11 13.48 4.71
N ALA A 139 -0.45 12.61 3.95
CA ALA A 139 0.99 12.72 3.73
C ALA A 139 1.29 13.76 2.64
N ASP A 140 0.88 15.00 2.88
CA ASP A 140 0.85 16.12 1.93
C ASP A 140 2.22 16.79 1.70
N GLU A 141 3.22 16.43 2.50
CA GLU A 141 4.59 16.91 2.38
C GLU A 141 5.50 16.04 1.49
N ASP A 142 5.07 14.83 1.15
CA ASP A 142 5.87 13.94 0.33
C ASP A 142 6.05 14.52 -1.09
N HIS A 143 7.09 14.09 -1.80
CA HIS A 143 7.44 14.62 -3.12
C HIS A 143 7.58 13.52 -4.18
N ASP A 144 7.26 12.27 -3.83
CA ASP A 144 7.31 11.16 -4.79
C ASP A 144 6.03 11.11 -5.63
N TYR A 145 6.03 11.91 -6.70
CA TYR A 145 4.94 11.94 -7.65
C TYR A 145 4.74 10.59 -8.36
N THR A 146 5.83 9.83 -8.58
CA THR A 146 5.73 8.55 -9.29
C THR A 146 4.98 7.51 -8.48
N GLU A 147 5.04 7.58 -7.15
CA GLU A 147 4.31 6.70 -6.26
C GLU A 147 2.81 7.00 -6.27
N ILE A 148 2.41 8.26 -6.38
CA ILE A 148 1.01 8.66 -6.33
C ILE A 148 0.30 8.61 -7.69
N ASN A 149 1.04 8.66 -8.79
CA ASN A 149 0.52 8.74 -10.16
C ASN A 149 0.21 7.35 -10.73
N GLN A 150 -0.52 6.51 -9.98
CA GLN A 150 -0.85 5.14 -10.41
C GLN A 150 -2.29 4.78 -10.07
N ILE A 151 -3.03 4.33 -11.08
CA ILE A 151 -4.36 3.72 -10.92
C ILE A 151 -4.28 2.31 -11.49
N ASN A 152 -4.33 1.31 -10.63
CA ASN A 152 -4.27 -0.09 -11.04
C ASN A 152 -5.66 -0.71 -10.93
N TRP A 153 -6.26 -1.00 -12.07
CA TRP A 153 -7.46 -1.80 -12.17
C TRP A 153 -7.13 -3.23 -12.56
N TYR A 154 -8.03 -4.13 -12.22
CA TYR A 154 -7.90 -5.53 -12.58
C TYR A 154 -7.80 -5.70 -14.11
N GLN A 155 -6.78 -6.43 -14.57
CA GLN A 155 -6.57 -6.74 -15.98
C GLN A 155 -7.01 -8.19 -16.22
N SER A 156 -8.16 -8.40 -16.88
CA SER A 156 -8.46 -9.72 -17.43
C SER A 156 -7.59 -9.92 -18.67
N ASP A 157 -6.90 -11.05 -18.76
CA ASP A 157 -6.20 -11.46 -19.99
C ASP A 157 -7.23 -11.80 -21.07
N VAL A 158 -7.78 -10.81 -21.73
CA VAL A 158 -8.50 -10.96 -22.98
C VAL A 158 -7.52 -10.62 -24.10
N ASN A 159 -7.15 -11.66 -24.82
CA ASN A 159 -6.43 -11.73 -26.09
C ASN A 159 -5.82 -10.41 -26.64
N ALA A 160 -4.51 -10.31 -26.55
CA ALA A 160 -3.69 -9.27 -27.16
C ALA A 160 -3.61 -9.38 -28.72
N SER A 161 -4.72 -9.72 -29.41
CA SER A 161 -4.70 -9.96 -30.87
C SER A 161 -5.09 -8.78 -31.75
N ASP A 162 -5.60 -7.67 -31.21
CA ASP A 162 -6.04 -6.54 -32.04
C ASP A 162 -5.07 -5.35 -32.01
N LYS A 163 -3.99 -5.47 -32.79
CA LYS A 163 -3.02 -4.38 -33.02
C LYS A 163 -3.45 -3.33 -34.07
N LYS A 164 -4.66 -3.38 -34.64
CA LYS A 164 -4.98 -2.63 -35.86
C LYS A 164 -5.75 -1.31 -35.72
N ASN A 165 -6.32 -0.94 -34.57
CA ASN A 165 -7.19 0.25 -34.48
C ASN A 165 -6.67 1.35 -33.53
N ASN A 166 -5.44 1.77 -33.72
CA ASN A 166 -4.76 2.73 -32.83
C ASN A 166 -4.99 4.23 -33.15
N SER A 167 -5.81 4.62 -34.13
CA SER A 167 -5.84 6.02 -34.58
C SER A 167 -6.69 6.96 -33.71
N ILE A 168 -7.84 6.50 -33.26
CA ILE A 168 -8.76 7.31 -32.41
C ILE A 168 -8.18 7.43 -31.01
N LEU A 169 -7.65 6.32 -30.47
CA LEU A 169 -7.00 6.32 -29.16
C LEU A 169 -5.74 7.20 -29.13
N LYS A 170 -4.93 7.17 -30.19
CA LYS A 170 -3.75 8.03 -30.32
C LYS A 170 -4.12 9.51 -30.36
N LYS A 171 -5.21 9.89 -31.01
CA LYS A 171 -5.67 11.28 -31.07
C LYS A 171 -6.16 11.75 -29.71
N PHE A 172 -6.91 10.93 -28.99
CA PHE A 172 -7.39 11.24 -27.64
C PHE A 172 -6.25 11.27 -26.59
N LEU A 173 -5.26 10.38 -26.72
CA LEU A 173 -4.09 10.36 -25.83
C LEU A 173 -3.08 11.49 -26.15
N ALA A 174 -3.01 11.96 -27.39
CA ALA A 174 -2.15 13.08 -27.77
C ALA A 174 -2.60 14.42 -27.16
N ASP A 175 -3.90 14.61 -26.94
CA ASP A 175 -4.44 15.81 -26.29
C ASP A 175 -4.14 15.83 -24.77
N VAL A 176 -3.74 14.71 -24.17
CA VAL A 176 -3.45 14.56 -22.73
C VAL A 176 -1.95 14.63 -22.41
N GLU A 177 -1.06 14.53 -23.41
CA GLU A 177 0.40 14.42 -23.20
C GLU A 177 1.13 15.77 -22.97
N GLN A 178 0.46 16.90 -22.97
CA GLN A 178 1.09 18.23 -22.89
C GLN A 178 0.96 18.95 -21.56
N THR A 179 0.81 18.27 -20.43
CA THR A 179 0.82 18.97 -19.15
C THR A 179 2.22 19.05 -18.54
N SER A 180 2.53 20.23 -18.01
CA SER A 180 3.75 20.72 -17.36
C SER A 180 4.27 19.90 -16.15
N LEU A 181 4.28 18.59 -16.24
CA LEU A 181 4.70 17.67 -15.17
C LEU A 181 6.19 17.83 -14.77
N GLN A 182 7.04 18.22 -15.74
CA GLN A 182 8.48 18.37 -15.46
C GLN A 182 8.80 19.50 -14.47
N GLU A 183 8.01 20.55 -14.43
CA GLU A 183 8.19 21.66 -13.49
C GLU A 183 7.78 21.32 -12.06
N GLN A 184 6.91 20.34 -11.89
CA GLN A 184 6.35 19.93 -10.59
C GLN A 184 7.18 18.83 -9.88
N ILE A 185 8.19 18.27 -10.54
CA ILE A 185 9.05 17.25 -9.95
C ILE A 185 9.78 17.83 -8.73
N GLY A 186 9.63 17.15 -7.58
CA GLY A 186 10.23 17.54 -6.30
C GLY A 186 9.39 18.50 -5.46
N MET A 187 8.23 18.97 -5.96
CA MET A 187 7.26 19.70 -5.13
C MET A 187 6.53 18.75 -4.19
N PRO A 188 6.05 19.24 -3.01
CA PRO A 188 5.16 18.46 -2.15
C PRO A 188 3.92 18.05 -2.90
N VAL A 189 3.58 16.76 -2.88
CA VAL A 189 2.43 16.23 -3.63
C VAL A 189 1.11 16.92 -3.25
N GLY A 190 0.97 17.36 -2.00
CA GLY A 190 -0.20 18.11 -1.53
C GLY A 190 -0.40 19.46 -2.22
N LYS A 191 0.64 20.06 -2.80
CA LYS A 191 0.61 21.37 -3.50
C LYS A 191 0.58 21.25 -5.02
N ILE A 192 0.72 20.04 -5.57
CA ILE A 192 0.62 19.80 -7.00
C ILE A 192 -0.83 20.06 -7.44
N LYS A 193 -1.02 20.68 -8.60
CA LYS A 193 -2.35 20.88 -9.20
C LYS A 193 -2.97 19.56 -9.61
N GLY A 194 -4.29 19.46 -9.49
CA GLY A 194 -5.06 18.31 -9.90
C GLY A 194 -4.96 18.05 -11.42
N ASP A 195 -5.15 16.80 -11.81
CA ASP A 195 -5.26 16.39 -13.21
C ASP A 195 -6.42 15.41 -13.36
N SER A 196 -7.60 15.91 -13.69
CA SER A 196 -8.81 15.11 -13.90
C SER A 196 -8.71 14.20 -15.12
N SER A 197 -7.78 14.49 -16.05
CA SER A 197 -7.58 13.69 -17.26
C SER A 197 -7.01 12.29 -16.95
N LEU A 198 -6.31 12.14 -15.83
CA LEU A 198 -5.66 10.87 -15.45
C LEU A 198 -6.65 9.73 -15.32
N ILE A 199 -7.78 9.95 -14.61
CA ILE A 199 -8.78 8.89 -14.45
C ILE A 199 -9.44 8.54 -15.78
N LYS A 200 -9.70 9.54 -16.63
CA LYS A 200 -10.23 9.33 -17.98
C LYS A 200 -9.25 8.47 -18.79
N LYS A 201 -7.96 8.81 -18.76
CA LYS A 201 -6.90 8.07 -19.46
C LYS A 201 -6.79 6.62 -18.99
N GLU A 202 -6.77 6.37 -17.67
CA GLU A 202 -6.68 5.03 -17.13
C GLU A 202 -7.96 4.23 -17.33
N PHE A 203 -9.13 4.87 -17.23
CA PHE A 203 -10.42 4.26 -17.57
C PHE A 203 -10.49 3.84 -19.05
N PHE A 204 -10.06 4.69 -19.99
CA PHE A 204 -10.01 4.32 -21.40
C PHE A 204 -9.00 3.23 -21.70
N LYS A 205 -7.84 3.21 -21.04
CA LYS A 205 -6.89 2.10 -21.14
C LYS A 205 -7.52 0.78 -20.67
N TRP A 206 -8.30 0.82 -19.60
CA TRP A 206 -9.01 -0.34 -19.10
C TRP A 206 -10.10 -0.79 -20.07
N LEU A 207 -10.95 0.11 -20.56
CA LEU A 207 -11.99 -0.18 -21.56
C LEU A 207 -11.40 -0.86 -22.80
N THR A 208 -10.32 -0.32 -23.36
CA THR A 208 -9.68 -0.85 -24.59
C THR A 208 -9.00 -2.19 -24.39
N LYS A 209 -8.70 -2.59 -23.16
CA LYS A 209 -8.18 -3.94 -22.85
C LYS A 209 -9.29 -4.99 -22.71
N HIS A 210 -10.50 -4.58 -22.35
CA HIS A 210 -11.59 -5.49 -22.00
C HIS A 210 -12.66 -5.57 -23.09
N HIS A 211 -12.69 -4.60 -23.99
CA HIS A 211 -13.64 -4.51 -25.09
C HIS A 211 -12.89 -4.24 -26.40
N SER A 212 -13.47 -4.63 -27.55
CA SER A 212 -12.93 -4.14 -28.83
C SER A 212 -12.97 -2.62 -28.86
N ILE A 213 -12.08 -1.98 -29.62
CA ILE A 213 -12.05 -0.50 -29.69
C ILE A 213 -13.39 0.05 -30.17
N GLU A 214 -14.09 -0.67 -31.03
CA GLU A 214 -15.43 -0.32 -31.50
C GLU A 214 -16.47 -0.43 -30.37
N GLU A 215 -16.43 -1.47 -29.56
CA GLU A 215 -17.25 -1.60 -28.35
C GLU A 215 -16.89 -0.55 -27.30
N ALA A 216 -15.60 -0.24 -27.11
CA ALA A 216 -15.16 0.81 -26.19
C ALA A 216 -15.54 2.22 -26.67
N ALA A 217 -15.45 2.49 -27.98
CA ALA A 217 -15.86 3.76 -28.59
C ALA A 217 -17.40 3.90 -28.62
N GLN A 218 -18.13 2.82 -28.87
CA GLN A 218 -19.59 2.81 -28.76
C GLN A 218 -20.06 2.95 -27.30
N GLN A 219 -19.31 2.39 -26.36
CA GLN A 219 -19.58 2.51 -24.93
C GLN A 219 -19.22 3.90 -24.39
N ALA A 220 -18.18 4.52 -24.93
CA ALA A 220 -17.83 5.91 -24.63
C ALA A 220 -18.77 6.94 -25.31
N SER A 221 -19.42 6.57 -26.41
CA SER A 221 -20.49 7.36 -26.99
C SER A 221 -21.78 7.06 -26.21
N GLU A 222 -22.54 8.09 -25.84
CA GLU A 222 -23.78 8.02 -25.06
C GLU A 222 -24.89 7.11 -25.65
N GLN A 223 -24.60 6.34 -26.69
CA GLN A 223 -25.58 5.62 -27.50
C GLN A 223 -25.62 4.10 -27.29
N SER A 224 -24.71 3.49 -26.53
CA SER A 224 -24.74 2.04 -26.36
C SER A 224 -25.71 1.60 -25.26
N THR A 225 -26.60 0.65 -25.58
CA THR A 225 -27.65 0.15 -24.69
C THR A 225 -27.09 -0.59 -23.46
N GLN A 226 -25.87 -1.15 -23.57
CA GLN A 226 -25.24 -1.89 -22.49
C GLN A 226 -24.61 -0.94 -21.45
N PHE A 227 -24.17 0.23 -21.86
CA PHE A 227 -23.68 1.30 -20.98
C PHE A 227 -24.79 2.18 -20.41
N ARG A 228 -25.92 2.31 -21.12
CA ARG A 228 -27.13 2.96 -20.57
C ARG A 228 -27.66 2.26 -19.32
N ASN A 229 -27.41 0.95 -19.18
CA ASN A 229 -27.80 0.17 -18.02
C ASN A 229 -26.74 0.16 -16.91
N ASN A 230 -25.53 0.72 -17.13
CA ASN A 230 -24.49 0.77 -16.11
C ASN A 230 -24.40 2.18 -15.50
N THR A 231 -25.49 2.59 -14.84
CA THR A 231 -25.62 3.86 -14.12
C THR A 231 -24.48 4.12 -13.13
N TRP A 232 -23.81 3.07 -12.66
CA TRP A 232 -22.72 3.13 -11.69
C TRP A 232 -21.46 3.78 -12.25
N ILE A 233 -21.07 3.45 -13.49
CA ILE A 233 -19.85 3.99 -14.11
C ILE A 233 -20.04 5.48 -14.39
N GLN A 234 -21.21 5.88 -14.91
CA GLN A 234 -21.50 7.29 -15.14
C GLN A 234 -21.53 8.07 -13.83
N ALA A 235 -22.19 7.52 -12.80
CA ALA A 235 -22.20 8.13 -11.47
C ALA A 235 -20.78 8.30 -10.92
N PHE A 236 -19.92 7.28 -11.02
CA PHE A 236 -18.53 7.39 -10.58
C PHE A 236 -17.75 8.46 -11.35
N LEU A 237 -17.87 8.51 -12.68
CA LEU A 237 -17.19 9.52 -13.50
C LEU A 237 -17.69 10.94 -13.19
N GLN A 238 -18.97 11.09 -12.90
CA GLN A 238 -19.55 12.34 -12.45
C GLN A 238 -18.99 12.73 -11.07
N ASP A 239 -19.05 11.85 -10.08
CA ASP A 239 -18.51 12.07 -8.73
C ASP A 239 -17.01 12.40 -8.78
N ALA A 240 -16.25 11.68 -9.63
CA ALA A 240 -14.83 11.92 -9.82
C ALA A 240 -14.54 13.31 -10.44
N ASN A 241 -15.35 13.76 -11.40
CA ASN A 241 -15.21 15.09 -12.00
C ASN A 241 -15.65 16.22 -11.05
N GLU A 242 -16.62 15.98 -10.18
CA GLU A 242 -17.10 16.96 -9.21
C GLU A 242 -16.14 17.13 -8.03
N THR A 243 -15.46 16.05 -7.64
CA THR A 243 -14.53 16.06 -6.51
C THR A 243 -13.09 16.37 -6.90
N TYR A 244 -12.62 15.90 -8.08
CA TYR A 244 -11.28 16.20 -8.61
C TYR A 244 -11.36 17.27 -9.68
N SER A 245 -10.83 18.44 -9.37
CA SER A 245 -10.84 19.63 -10.22
C SER A 245 -9.40 20.09 -10.49
N ASP A 246 -9.13 20.55 -11.72
CA ASP A 246 -7.79 20.97 -12.16
C ASP A 246 -7.35 22.32 -11.55
N ASP A 247 -8.28 23.09 -11.01
CA ASP A 247 -8.03 24.35 -10.29
C ASP A 247 -7.63 24.14 -8.82
N LYS A 248 -7.93 22.98 -8.25
CA LYS A 248 -7.56 22.59 -6.87
C LYS A 248 -6.20 21.92 -6.81
N THR A 249 -5.58 21.99 -5.64
CA THR A 249 -4.38 21.20 -5.35
C THR A 249 -4.74 19.73 -5.12
N HIS A 250 -3.74 18.87 -5.22
CA HIS A 250 -3.96 17.44 -5.03
C HIS A 250 -4.40 17.09 -3.59
N ALA A 251 -3.93 17.81 -2.57
CA ALA A 251 -4.42 17.65 -1.20
C ALA A 251 -5.90 18.00 -1.06
N GLN A 252 -6.33 19.10 -1.69
CA GLN A 252 -7.74 19.50 -1.71
C GLN A 252 -8.60 18.44 -2.38
N ASN A 253 -8.20 18.00 -3.58
CA ASN A 253 -8.91 16.98 -4.33
C ASN A 253 -9.02 15.65 -3.52
N PHE A 254 -7.92 15.20 -2.95
CA PHE A 254 -7.92 13.97 -2.15
C PHE A 254 -8.81 14.07 -0.91
N ALA A 255 -8.77 15.21 -0.20
CA ALA A 255 -9.61 15.44 0.98
C ALA A 255 -11.10 15.42 0.62
N HIS A 256 -11.49 16.12 -0.45
CA HIS A 256 -12.87 16.09 -0.95
C HIS A 256 -13.31 14.67 -1.33
N TRP A 257 -12.46 13.95 -2.07
CA TRP A 257 -12.76 12.59 -2.52
C TRP A 257 -12.96 11.62 -1.35
N ILE A 258 -12.04 11.60 -0.37
CA ILE A 258 -12.15 10.65 0.75
C ILE A 258 -13.36 10.93 1.63
N ILE A 259 -13.73 12.21 1.81
CA ILE A 259 -14.94 12.60 2.53
C ILE A 259 -16.19 12.17 1.75
N HIS A 260 -16.22 12.39 0.43
CA HIS A 260 -17.34 12.00 -0.42
C HIS A 260 -17.56 10.48 -0.42
N VAL A 261 -16.48 9.69 -0.55
CA VAL A 261 -16.58 8.22 -0.56
C VAL A 261 -17.08 7.65 0.77
N PHE A 262 -16.72 8.29 1.89
CA PHE A 262 -17.13 7.86 3.23
C PHE A 262 -18.18 8.80 3.85
N GLU A 263 -19.01 9.42 3.01
CA GLU A 263 -20.12 10.26 3.46
C GLU A 263 -21.02 9.50 4.47
N GLY A 264 -21.43 10.19 5.53
CA GLY A 264 -22.19 9.59 6.64
C GLY A 264 -21.34 8.99 7.76
N TYR A 265 -20.00 8.89 7.59
CA TYR A 265 -19.08 8.49 8.64
C TYR A 265 -18.20 9.65 9.08
N GLU A 266 -18.12 9.87 10.39
CA GLU A 266 -17.30 10.94 10.93
C GLU A 266 -15.83 10.53 11.03
N PHE A 267 -14.95 11.35 10.50
CA PHE A 267 -13.50 11.31 10.71
C PHE A 267 -12.89 12.68 10.45
N LEU A 268 -11.80 12.97 11.13
CA LEU A 268 -11.08 14.24 11.02
C LEU A 268 -9.96 14.10 9.98
N VAL A 269 -9.89 15.02 9.04
CA VAL A 269 -8.80 15.12 8.07
C VAL A 269 -7.73 16.06 8.61
N VAL A 270 -6.49 15.61 8.73
CA VAL A 270 -5.35 16.39 9.23
C VAL A 270 -4.17 16.25 8.30
N GLY A 271 -3.35 17.28 8.18
CA GLY A 271 -2.06 17.28 7.47
C GLY A 271 -1.10 18.24 8.13
N SER A 272 0.15 18.23 7.72
CA SER A 272 1.17 19.09 8.30
C SER A 272 1.71 20.17 7.37
N ASN A 273 1.34 20.17 6.09
CA ASN A 273 1.86 21.13 5.12
C ASN A 273 1.07 22.46 5.06
N HIS A 274 0.70 22.98 6.22
CA HIS A 274 0.00 24.26 6.35
C HIS A 274 0.66 25.13 7.43
N ALA A 275 0.70 26.44 7.19
CA ALA A 275 1.43 27.38 8.05
C ALA A 275 0.90 27.41 9.50
N SER A 276 -0.43 27.37 9.70
CA SER A 276 -1.03 27.37 11.03
C SER A 276 -0.63 26.11 11.84
N ILE A 277 -0.63 24.95 11.22
CA ILE A 277 -0.20 23.68 11.84
C ILE A 277 1.31 23.72 12.14
N LYS A 278 2.13 24.17 11.19
CA LYS A 278 3.59 24.27 11.37
C LYS A 278 3.97 25.24 12.49
N LYS A 279 3.19 26.31 12.66
CA LYS A 279 3.39 27.26 13.75
C LYS A 279 3.22 26.60 15.12
N LEU A 280 2.18 25.78 15.30
CA LEU A 280 2.00 25.00 16.53
C LEU A 280 3.13 23.98 16.75
N LEU A 281 3.66 23.42 15.67
CA LEU A 281 4.75 22.44 15.70
C LEU A 281 6.14 23.08 15.80
N SER A 282 6.28 24.41 15.67
CA SER A 282 7.58 25.10 15.69
C SER A 282 8.45 24.77 16.92
N PRO A 283 7.94 24.68 18.15
CA PRO A 283 8.74 24.32 19.32
C PRO A 283 9.37 22.92 19.19
N ILE A 284 8.59 21.91 18.82
CA ILE A 284 9.08 20.53 18.68
C ILE A 284 9.99 20.39 17.45
N ILE A 285 9.72 21.12 16.35
CA ILE A 285 10.61 21.19 15.18
C ILE A 285 11.96 21.75 15.59
N SER A 286 11.99 22.86 16.36
CA SER A 286 13.21 23.49 16.85
C SER A 286 14.01 22.55 17.75
N GLU A 287 13.34 21.83 18.65
CA GLU A 287 13.98 20.84 19.52
C GLU A 287 14.57 19.67 18.71
N ALA A 288 13.82 19.14 17.77
CA ALA A 288 14.26 18.03 16.94
C ALA A 288 15.40 18.43 16.00
N VAL A 289 15.40 19.64 15.43
CA VAL A 289 16.50 20.16 14.61
C VAL A 289 17.75 20.38 15.46
N ARG A 290 17.62 20.93 16.67
CA ARG A 290 18.75 21.11 17.60
C ARG A 290 19.42 19.78 17.95
N ASN A 291 18.64 18.72 18.07
CA ASN A 291 19.09 17.41 18.49
C ASN A 291 19.17 16.38 17.34
N ASP A 292 19.15 16.81 16.09
CA ASP A 292 19.08 15.92 14.91
C ASP A 292 20.18 14.84 14.91
N HIS A 293 21.40 15.20 15.30
CA HIS A 293 22.51 14.26 15.41
C HIS A 293 22.28 13.20 16.51
N ASN A 294 21.76 13.60 17.66
CA ASN A 294 21.46 12.69 18.78
C ASN A 294 20.30 11.75 18.40
N ILE A 295 19.24 12.30 17.81
CA ILE A 295 18.10 11.52 17.28
C ILE A 295 18.57 10.48 16.26
N THR A 296 19.45 10.88 15.35
CA THR A 296 20.05 9.96 14.37
C THR A 296 20.82 8.82 15.03
N LYS A 297 21.60 9.11 16.10
CA LYS A 297 22.29 8.06 16.88
C LYS A 297 21.31 7.10 17.55
N LEU A 298 20.26 7.63 18.15
CA LEU A 298 19.23 6.81 18.80
C LEU A 298 18.54 5.88 17.79
N LEU A 299 18.17 6.40 16.61
CA LEU A 299 17.60 5.61 15.53
C LEU A 299 18.56 4.52 15.04
N LYS A 300 19.84 4.84 14.81
CA LYS A 300 20.85 3.86 14.38
C LYS A 300 21.04 2.76 15.43
N SER A 301 21.13 3.11 16.71
CA SER A 301 21.23 2.16 17.82
C SER A 301 20.00 1.25 17.91
N GLN A 302 18.79 1.83 17.88
CA GLN A 302 17.53 1.07 17.94
C GLN A 302 17.37 0.15 16.71
N THR A 303 17.76 0.63 15.52
CA THR A 303 17.73 -0.14 14.28
C THR A 303 18.68 -1.34 14.33
N SER A 304 19.89 -1.17 14.88
CA SER A 304 20.83 -2.29 15.08
C SER A 304 20.24 -3.36 15.99
N GLU A 305 19.71 -2.97 17.15
CA GLU A 305 19.08 -3.88 18.09
C GLU A 305 17.87 -4.61 17.49
N PHE A 306 17.08 -3.89 16.66
CA PHE A 306 15.93 -4.46 15.97
C PHE A 306 16.37 -5.50 14.94
N ASN A 307 17.40 -5.19 14.13
CA ASN A 307 17.93 -6.10 13.12
C ASN A 307 18.55 -7.37 13.72
N GLU A 308 19.21 -7.24 14.85
CA GLU A 308 19.83 -8.38 15.55
C GLU A 308 18.79 -9.34 16.14
N LYS A 309 17.67 -8.81 16.65
CA LYS A 309 16.70 -9.62 17.39
C LYS A 309 15.53 -10.13 16.55
N ILE A 310 15.14 -9.39 15.52
CA ILE A 310 13.83 -9.59 14.87
C ILE A 310 13.98 -9.87 13.37
N ALA A 311 14.39 -8.85 12.59
CA ALA A 311 14.41 -8.91 11.13
C ALA A 311 15.08 -7.67 10.54
N GLN A 312 15.36 -7.73 9.24
CA GLN A 312 15.86 -6.59 8.51
C GLN A 312 14.89 -5.38 8.61
N SER A 313 15.44 -4.23 9.00
CA SER A 313 14.70 -2.97 9.10
C SER A 313 14.11 -2.55 7.76
N GLN A 314 12.89 -2.01 7.80
CA GLN A 314 12.17 -1.57 6.60
C GLN A 314 12.65 -0.19 6.09
N VAL A 315 13.21 0.62 6.97
CA VAL A 315 13.62 1.99 6.65
C VAL A 315 15.07 2.22 7.07
N ASN A 316 15.85 2.74 6.13
CA ASN A 316 17.23 3.15 6.39
C ASN A 316 17.29 4.48 7.13
N VAL A 317 18.11 4.56 8.16
CA VAL A 317 18.33 5.79 8.93
C VAL A 317 19.25 6.72 8.14
N MET A 318 18.77 7.91 7.80
CA MET A 318 19.54 8.96 7.12
C MET A 318 20.47 9.68 8.09
N ASP A 319 21.39 10.52 7.56
CA ASP A 319 22.30 11.34 8.39
C ASP A 319 21.61 12.54 9.03
N SER A 320 20.54 13.06 8.43
CA SER A 320 19.58 14.00 9.02
C SER A 320 18.16 13.48 8.79
N GLN A 321 17.28 13.73 9.76
CA GLN A 321 15.89 13.27 9.68
C GLN A 321 14.96 14.33 9.05
N TRP A 322 15.56 15.37 8.44
CA TRP A 322 14.85 16.52 7.90
C TRP A 322 15.03 16.70 6.41
N PHE A 323 13.99 17.23 5.80
CA PHE A 323 13.98 17.87 4.49
C PHE A 323 13.65 19.36 4.68
N LEU A 324 14.02 20.18 3.70
CA LEU A 324 13.63 21.58 3.62
C LEU A 324 12.88 21.83 2.31
N PHE A 325 11.88 22.70 2.35
CA PHE A 325 11.37 23.31 1.13
C PHE A 325 12.27 24.48 0.76
N ASN A 326 12.86 24.41 -0.43
CA ASN A 326 13.70 25.47 -0.97
C ASN A 326 12.83 26.64 -1.50
N GLU A 327 13.47 27.66 -2.09
CA GLU A 327 12.78 28.84 -2.65
C GLU A 327 11.84 28.49 -3.82
N ASP A 328 12.08 27.37 -4.52
CA ASP A 328 11.20 26.85 -5.56
C ASP A 328 10.09 25.94 -4.99
N ALA A 329 9.87 25.95 -3.68
CA ALA A 329 8.97 25.05 -2.95
C ALA A 329 9.27 23.55 -3.16
N LYS A 330 10.47 23.19 -3.63
CA LYS A 330 10.88 21.79 -3.79
C LYS A 330 11.41 21.22 -2.47
N ARG A 331 10.99 20.00 -2.15
CA ARG A 331 11.44 19.26 -0.97
C ARG A 331 12.84 18.71 -1.21
N VAL A 332 13.84 19.23 -0.52
CA VAL A 332 15.24 18.86 -0.66
C VAL A 332 15.80 18.30 0.64
N LYS A 333 16.64 17.27 0.54
CA LYS A 333 17.24 16.60 1.70
C LYS A 333 18.18 17.54 2.43
N LEU A 334 18.08 17.62 3.75
CA LEU A 334 19.04 18.27 4.61
C LEU A 334 20.18 17.29 4.92
N TYR A 335 21.42 17.74 4.76
CA TYR A 335 22.62 16.97 5.07
C TYR A 335 23.33 17.60 6.27
N HIS A 336 23.86 16.78 7.13
CA HIS A 336 24.67 17.17 8.27
C HIS A 336 26.09 16.64 8.09
N ASP A 337 27.11 17.50 8.23
CA ASP A 337 28.50 17.08 8.17
C ASP A 337 29.08 16.81 9.57
N SER A 338 30.26 16.21 9.61
CA SER A 338 30.97 15.90 10.85
C SER A 338 31.37 17.14 11.68
N THR A 339 31.33 18.36 11.09
CA THR A 339 31.61 19.62 11.78
C THR A 339 30.40 20.31 12.37
N GLY A 340 29.23 19.68 12.29
CA GLY A 340 27.95 20.24 12.78
C GLY A 340 27.33 21.28 11.84
N LYS A 341 27.77 21.35 10.57
CA LYS A 341 27.18 22.25 9.57
C LYS A 341 26.16 21.52 8.73
N TYR A 342 25.07 22.22 8.45
CA TYR A 342 24.01 21.74 7.60
C TYR A 342 24.17 22.24 6.17
N SER A 343 23.66 21.46 5.23
CA SER A 343 23.65 21.83 3.82
C SER A 343 22.49 21.17 3.08
N PHE A 344 22.01 21.82 2.03
CA PHE A 344 20.99 21.30 1.12
C PHE A 344 21.27 21.72 -0.32
N LEU A 345 20.66 21.04 -1.28
CA LEU A 345 20.80 21.40 -2.70
C LEU A 345 19.84 22.55 -3.04
N HIS A 346 20.38 23.55 -3.76
CA HIS A 346 19.65 24.71 -4.27
C HIS A 346 20.08 25.01 -5.71
N LYS A 347 19.34 25.84 -6.43
CA LYS A 347 19.73 26.31 -7.78
C LYS A 347 21.15 26.91 -7.69
N GLY A 348 22.08 26.34 -8.44
CA GLY A 348 23.48 26.81 -8.45
C GLY A 348 24.42 26.07 -7.49
N GLY A 349 23.98 25.05 -6.73
CA GLY A 349 24.87 24.22 -5.94
C GLY A 349 24.45 23.95 -4.51
N LYS A 350 25.40 23.56 -3.68
CA LYS A 350 25.20 23.20 -2.29
C LYS A 350 25.20 24.45 -1.40
N GLN A 351 24.03 24.78 -0.82
CA GLN A 351 23.91 25.86 0.16
C GLN A 351 24.25 25.33 1.55
N ARG A 352 25.03 26.11 2.33
CA ARG A 352 25.43 25.77 3.69
C ARG A 352 24.70 26.67 4.70
N LEU A 353 24.25 26.07 5.80
CA LEU A 353 23.65 26.78 6.93
C LEU A 353 24.43 26.47 8.21
N THR A 354 24.61 27.47 9.04
CA THR A 354 25.06 27.25 10.40
C THR A 354 23.90 26.77 11.26
N SER A 355 24.18 26.03 12.34
CA SER A 355 23.16 25.54 13.27
C SER A 355 22.27 26.68 13.80
N ASN A 356 22.87 27.85 14.12
CA ASN A 356 22.10 29.02 14.60
C ASN A 356 21.14 29.56 13.52
N LYS A 357 21.59 29.64 12.25
CA LYS A 357 20.70 30.06 11.15
C LYS A 357 19.58 29.06 10.92
N LEU A 358 19.87 27.77 10.99
CA LEU A 358 18.88 26.73 10.86
C LEU A 358 17.85 26.78 12.00
N LEU A 359 18.30 26.95 13.26
CA LEU A 359 17.40 27.10 14.42
C LEU A 359 16.53 28.36 14.33
N LYS A 360 17.11 29.49 13.88
CA LYS A 360 16.32 30.70 13.64
C LYS A 360 15.22 30.44 12.59
N LEU A 361 15.56 29.70 11.53
CA LEU A 361 14.62 29.35 10.46
C LEU A 361 13.43 28.50 10.99
N THR A 362 13.65 27.62 11.98
CA THR A 362 12.54 26.84 12.59
C THR A 362 11.52 27.72 13.30
N GLN A 363 11.90 28.89 13.75
CA GLN A 363 11.03 29.86 14.43
C GLN A 363 10.37 30.83 13.45
N ASP A 364 11.18 31.36 12.50
CA ASP A 364 10.73 32.37 11.54
C ASP A 364 9.88 31.78 10.39
N GLN A 365 10.20 30.56 9.94
CA GLN A 365 9.59 29.88 8.79
C GLN A 365 9.47 28.36 9.04
N PRO A 366 8.73 27.92 10.06
CA PRO A 366 8.61 26.49 10.40
C PRO A 366 8.00 25.66 9.27
N GLU A 367 7.21 26.28 8.39
CA GLU A 367 6.60 25.65 7.21
C GLU A 367 7.62 25.15 6.18
N ARG A 368 8.86 25.61 6.26
CA ARG A 368 9.95 25.11 5.41
C ARG A 368 10.49 23.75 5.83
N PHE A 369 10.21 23.30 7.04
CA PHE A 369 10.69 22.02 7.55
C PHE A 369 9.72 20.89 7.26
N SER A 370 10.23 19.82 6.67
CA SER A 370 9.47 18.60 6.41
C SER A 370 10.18 17.40 7.05
N PRO A 371 9.53 16.69 7.97
CA PRO A 371 10.11 15.53 8.62
C PRO A 371 10.19 14.34 7.65
N ASN A 372 11.10 13.42 7.94
CA ASN A 372 11.08 12.11 7.32
C ASN A 372 10.05 11.17 8.00
N VAL A 373 10.06 9.91 7.60
CA VAL A 373 9.15 8.86 8.11
C VAL A 373 9.29 8.63 9.63
N PHE A 374 10.46 8.90 10.24
CA PHE A 374 10.68 8.72 11.68
C PHE A 374 10.20 9.91 12.52
N LEU A 375 10.37 11.13 12.03
CA LEU A 375 9.94 12.32 12.79
C LEU A 375 8.47 12.69 12.56
N ARG A 376 7.89 12.30 11.42
CA ARG A 376 6.47 12.60 11.15
C ARG A 376 5.53 12.10 12.26
N PRO A 377 5.64 10.84 12.75
CA PRO A 377 4.78 10.37 13.85
C PRO A 377 5.02 11.12 15.17
N ILE A 378 6.24 11.56 15.45
CA ILE A 378 6.55 12.37 16.63
C ILE A 378 5.81 13.72 16.59
N LEU A 379 5.85 14.41 15.43
CA LEU A 379 5.13 15.66 15.24
C LEU A 379 3.61 15.47 15.33
N GLN A 380 3.09 14.39 14.77
CA GLN A 380 1.68 14.01 14.85
C GLN A 380 1.22 13.82 16.31
N ASP A 381 1.99 13.05 17.08
CA ASP A 381 1.65 12.69 18.46
C ASP A 381 1.90 13.86 19.45
N HIS A 382 2.66 14.87 19.02
CA HIS A 382 2.80 16.13 19.72
C HIS A 382 1.64 17.10 19.42
N LEU A 383 1.08 17.04 18.19
CA LEU A 383 -0.07 17.86 17.78
C LEU A 383 -1.38 17.35 18.36
N LEU A 384 -1.60 16.03 18.32
CA LEU A 384 -2.87 15.38 18.65
C LEU A 384 -2.74 14.42 19.84
N PRO A 385 -3.82 14.22 20.62
CA PRO A 385 -3.85 13.24 21.71
C PRO A 385 -4.02 11.80 21.18
N VAL A 386 -3.00 11.26 20.54
CA VAL A 386 -3.08 9.99 19.85
C VAL A 386 -3.04 8.80 20.81
N ILE A 387 -4.17 8.11 20.98
CA ILE A 387 -4.25 6.88 21.76
C ILE A 387 -3.73 5.69 20.97
N ALA A 388 -4.07 5.60 19.68
CA ALA A 388 -3.65 4.51 18.81
C ALA A 388 -3.35 4.98 17.38
N TYR A 389 -2.48 4.23 16.71
CA TYR A 389 -2.16 4.41 15.29
C TYR A 389 -2.47 3.12 14.52
N VAL A 390 -3.28 3.24 13.48
CA VAL A 390 -3.59 2.14 12.57
C VAL A 390 -2.60 2.14 11.44
N GLY A 391 -1.78 1.09 11.36
CA GLY A 391 -0.71 0.97 10.37
C GLY A 391 -0.74 -0.30 9.55
N GLY A 392 -0.11 -0.25 8.38
CA GLY A 392 0.22 -1.43 7.59
C GLY A 392 1.47 -2.15 8.13
N PRO A 393 1.84 -3.33 7.56
CA PRO A 393 2.98 -4.11 8.03
C PRO A 393 4.30 -3.34 8.10
N ALA A 394 4.59 -2.53 7.07
CA ALA A 394 5.82 -1.72 7.03
C ALA A 394 5.81 -0.60 8.08
N GLU A 395 4.63 -0.03 8.37
CA GLU A 395 4.49 1.04 9.36
C GLU A 395 4.71 0.48 10.77
N ILE A 396 4.13 -0.67 11.08
CA ILE A 396 4.37 -1.36 12.36
C ILE A 396 5.86 -1.68 12.48
N ALA A 397 6.51 -2.17 11.43
CA ALA A 397 7.91 -2.50 11.45
C ALA A 397 8.81 -1.29 11.74
N TYR A 398 8.63 -0.16 11.04
CA TYR A 398 9.51 0.99 11.29
C TYR A 398 9.24 1.68 12.64
N HIS A 399 8.02 1.59 13.19
CA HIS A 399 7.79 2.07 14.56
C HIS A 399 8.63 1.32 15.60
N GLY A 400 8.95 0.03 15.37
CA GLY A 400 9.88 -0.70 16.22
C GLY A 400 11.30 -0.11 16.25
N GLN A 401 11.67 0.71 15.24
CA GLN A 401 12.94 1.44 15.20
C GLN A 401 12.90 2.77 15.98
N MET A 402 11.75 3.18 16.54
CA MET A 402 11.54 4.55 17.01
C MET A 402 11.41 4.71 18.53
N ARG A 403 11.32 3.63 19.29
CA ARG A 403 11.03 3.72 20.74
C ARG A 403 11.95 4.69 21.47
N LYS A 404 13.28 4.61 21.27
CA LYS A 404 14.25 5.50 21.91
C LYS A 404 14.05 6.99 21.54
N VAL A 405 13.51 7.26 20.33
CA VAL A 405 13.20 8.64 19.91
C VAL A 405 11.94 9.14 20.60
N TYR A 406 10.92 8.32 20.75
CA TYR A 406 9.75 8.66 21.56
C TYR A 406 10.14 8.98 23.02
N GLU A 407 10.96 8.12 23.62
CA GLU A 407 11.49 8.33 24.98
C GLU A 407 12.31 9.64 25.09
N PHE A 408 13.09 9.98 24.05
CA PHE A 408 13.85 11.25 23.99
C PHE A 408 12.92 12.48 24.08
N PHE A 409 11.76 12.44 23.41
CA PHE A 409 10.77 13.51 23.46
C PHE A 409 9.81 13.40 24.65
N ALA A 410 10.07 12.52 25.61
CA ALA A 410 9.18 12.21 26.74
C ALA A 410 7.75 11.84 26.30
N LEU A 411 7.60 11.26 25.11
CA LEU A 411 6.37 10.72 24.55
C LEU A 411 6.34 9.21 24.70
N ASP A 412 5.16 8.66 24.98
CA ASP A 412 4.91 7.24 24.77
C ASP A 412 4.38 7.01 23.35
N MET A 413 4.85 5.94 22.69
CA MET A 413 4.33 5.52 21.40
C MET A 413 2.81 5.30 21.47
N PRO A 414 2.06 5.50 20.39
CA PRO A 414 0.66 5.09 20.34
C PRO A 414 0.53 3.56 20.42
N ILE A 415 -0.65 3.07 20.75
CA ILE A 415 -0.97 1.65 20.61
C ILE A 415 -1.03 1.37 19.10
N LEU A 416 -0.11 0.53 18.60
CA LEU A 416 -0.07 0.23 17.18
C LEU A 416 -1.05 -0.88 16.85
N ILE A 417 -1.95 -0.61 15.93
CA ILE A 417 -3.00 -1.53 15.50
C ILE A 417 -2.77 -1.88 14.02
N PRO A 418 -2.61 -3.16 13.68
CA PRO A 418 -2.62 -3.57 12.29
C PRO A 418 -3.94 -3.21 11.62
N ARG A 419 -3.87 -2.59 10.44
CA ARG A 419 -5.07 -2.27 9.67
C ARG A 419 -5.82 -3.54 9.27
N PHE A 420 -7.11 -3.43 9.06
CA PHE A 420 -7.93 -4.45 8.43
C PHE A 420 -7.30 -4.93 7.12
N SER A 421 -7.32 -6.22 6.89
CA SER A 421 -6.76 -6.86 5.72
C SER A 421 -7.78 -7.80 5.11
N ALA A 422 -8.04 -7.67 3.81
CA ALA A 422 -9.05 -8.48 3.15
C ALA A 422 -8.77 -8.73 1.66
N THR A 423 -9.30 -9.86 1.18
CA THR A 423 -9.47 -10.19 -0.24
C THR A 423 -10.94 -10.28 -0.55
N ILE A 424 -11.44 -9.43 -1.45
CA ILE A 424 -12.84 -9.38 -1.86
C ILE A 424 -13.04 -10.38 -2.99
N ARG A 425 -14.05 -11.25 -2.87
CA ARG A 425 -14.35 -12.32 -3.83
C ARG A 425 -15.73 -12.14 -4.45
N GLU A 426 -15.75 -11.91 -5.75
CA GLU A 426 -16.98 -11.92 -6.55
C GLU A 426 -17.53 -13.35 -6.69
N LYS A 427 -18.82 -13.49 -6.93
CA LYS A 427 -19.48 -14.82 -7.10
C LYS A 427 -18.81 -15.73 -8.12
N LYS A 428 -18.30 -15.16 -9.22
CA LYS A 428 -17.53 -15.91 -10.23
C LYS A 428 -16.24 -16.49 -9.64
N VAL A 429 -15.51 -15.69 -8.87
CA VAL A 429 -14.25 -16.09 -8.23
C VAL A 429 -14.50 -17.18 -7.19
N GLN A 430 -15.54 -17.04 -6.36
CA GLN A 430 -15.92 -18.06 -5.37
C GLN A 430 -16.21 -19.42 -6.05
N ARG A 431 -17.01 -19.42 -7.14
CA ARG A 431 -17.33 -20.63 -7.90
C ARG A 431 -16.11 -21.28 -8.53
N LEU A 432 -15.17 -20.46 -9.04
CA LEU A 432 -13.96 -20.98 -9.64
C LEU A 432 -12.99 -21.52 -8.59
N MET A 433 -12.82 -20.83 -7.46
CA MET A 433 -11.98 -21.32 -6.35
C MET A 433 -12.45 -22.68 -5.84
N ALA A 434 -13.75 -22.93 -5.80
CA ALA A 434 -14.30 -24.22 -5.38
C ALA A 434 -13.91 -25.40 -6.28
N LYS A 435 -13.45 -25.15 -7.51
CA LYS A 435 -12.98 -26.19 -8.45
C LYS A 435 -11.54 -26.65 -8.20
N PHE A 436 -10.75 -25.85 -7.47
CA PHE A 436 -9.34 -26.11 -7.26
C PHE A 436 -9.06 -26.40 -5.79
N PRO A 437 -8.19 -27.37 -5.45
CA PRO A 437 -7.87 -27.74 -4.08
C PRO A 437 -6.87 -26.76 -3.44
N PHE A 438 -7.06 -25.45 -3.65
CA PHE A 438 -6.13 -24.42 -3.24
C PHE A 438 -6.74 -23.45 -2.24
N THR A 439 -5.95 -23.10 -1.23
CA THR A 439 -6.21 -21.99 -0.31
C THR A 439 -5.67 -20.69 -0.90
N LEU A 440 -6.02 -19.54 -0.28
CA LEU A 440 -5.53 -18.23 -0.73
C LEU A 440 -3.99 -18.16 -0.79
N ALA A 441 -3.29 -18.83 0.12
CA ALA A 441 -1.83 -18.85 0.18
C ALA A 441 -1.19 -19.43 -1.11
N HIS A 442 -1.77 -20.46 -1.70
CA HIS A 442 -1.24 -21.08 -2.93
C HIS A 442 -1.22 -20.10 -4.11
N TYR A 443 -2.17 -19.15 -4.17
CA TYR A 443 -2.21 -18.16 -5.24
C TYR A 443 -1.08 -17.10 -5.16
N GLN A 444 -0.32 -17.08 -4.07
CA GLN A 444 0.88 -16.23 -3.92
C GLN A 444 2.12 -16.84 -4.60
N GLU A 445 2.07 -18.15 -4.93
CA GLU A 445 3.14 -18.83 -5.64
C GLU A 445 3.26 -18.35 -7.09
N SER A 446 4.37 -18.67 -7.77
CA SER A 446 4.48 -18.43 -9.20
C SER A 446 3.46 -19.28 -9.97
N PHE A 447 2.94 -18.77 -11.11
CA PHE A 447 2.00 -19.54 -11.92
C PHE A 447 2.55 -20.93 -12.35
N PRO A 448 3.83 -21.08 -12.75
CA PRO A 448 4.39 -22.40 -13.04
C PRO A 448 4.31 -23.36 -11.83
N SER A 449 4.55 -22.89 -10.61
CA SER A 449 4.42 -23.71 -9.39
C SER A 449 2.96 -24.12 -9.16
N LEU A 450 2.05 -23.14 -9.13
CA LEU A 450 0.62 -23.37 -8.95
C LEU A 450 0.05 -24.35 -9.99
N LYS A 451 0.44 -24.18 -11.25
CA LYS A 451 0.09 -25.07 -12.36
C LYS A 451 0.59 -26.49 -12.12
N ASN A 452 1.86 -26.66 -11.74
CA ASN A 452 2.45 -27.97 -11.49
C ASN A 452 1.78 -28.66 -10.30
N ASN A 453 1.54 -27.91 -9.23
CA ASN A 453 0.82 -28.40 -8.05
C ASN A 453 -0.58 -28.91 -8.44
N TRP A 454 -1.32 -28.13 -9.23
CA TRP A 454 -2.64 -28.58 -9.69
C TRP A 454 -2.59 -29.81 -10.59
N LEU A 455 -1.69 -29.83 -11.59
CA LEU A 455 -1.54 -30.98 -12.50
C LEU A 455 -1.17 -32.26 -11.75
N SER A 456 -0.47 -32.17 -10.61
CA SER A 456 -0.15 -33.34 -9.78
C SER A 456 -1.36 -33.91 -9.02
N THR A 457 -2.43 -33.12 -8.85
CA THR A 457 -3.67 -33.59 -8.18
C THR A 457 -4.65 -34.27 -9.13
N ILE A 458 -4.42 -34.19 -10.44
CA ILE A 458 -5.31 -34.79 -11.44
C ILE A 458 -5.07 -36.29 -11.51
N SER A 459 -6.13 -37.08 -11.57
CA SER A 459 -6.07 -38.56 -11.62
C SER A 459 -5.32 -39.10 -12.86
N GLU A 460 -5.37 -38.36 -13.98
CA GLU A 460 -4.62 -38.67 -15.20
C GLU A 460 -3.22 -37.98 -15.13
N GLN A 461 -2.32 -38.52 -14.35
CA GLN A 461 -0.98 -37.96 -14.20
C GLN A 461 -0.14 -38.18 -15.45
N PHE A 462 0.67 -37.19 -15.79
CA PHE A 462 1.67 -37.30 -16.84
C PHE A 462 2.73 -38.36 -16.44
N PRO A 463 2.98 -39.39 -17.30
CA PRO A 463 3.83 -40.52 -16.93
C PRO A 463 5.33 -40.17 -17.03
N GLN A 464 5.76 -39.11 -16.30
CA GLN A 464 7.15 -38.62 -16.33
C GLN A 464 8.15 -39.72 -15.95
N ALA A 465 7.89 -40.43 -14.86
CA ALA A 465 8.80 -41.50 -14.40
C ALA A 465 9.00 -42.60 -15.43
N LYS A 466 7.93 -43.03 -16.11
CA LYS A 466 8.01 -44.04 -17.18
C LYS A 466 8.80 -43.55 -18.38
N LEU A 467 8.69 -42.26 -18.72
CA LEU A 467 9.45 -41.68 -19.83
C LEU A 467 10.93 -41.50 -19.48
N ASP A 468 11.25 -41.16 -18.24
CA ASP A 468 12.62 -41.05 -17.74
C ASP A 468 13.28 -42.47 -17.67
N GLU A 469 12.54 -43.48 -17.25
CA GLU A 469 12.99 -44.87 -17.29
C GLU A 469 13.25 -45.35 -18.74
N LEU A 470 12.36 -44.97 -19.66
CA LEU A 470 12.55 -45.27 -21.08
C LEU A 470 13.81 -44.61 -21.66
N GLU A 471 14.05 -43.32 -21.32
CA GLU A 471 15.29 -42.63 -21.73
C GLU A 471 16.54 -43.34 -21.19
N LYS A 472 16.54 -43.69 -19.88
CA LYS A 472 17.65 -44.44 -19.27
C LYS A 472 17.85 -45.80 -19.90
N TYR A 473 16.78 -46.53 -20.18
CA TYR A 473 16.84 -47.84 -20.80
C TYR A 473 17.44 -47.75 -22.20
N ILE A 474 16.95 -46.84 -23.06
CA ILE A 474 17.44 -46.64 -24.42
C ILE A 474 18.94 -46.26 -24.42
N LEU A 475 19.35 -45.30 -23.58
CA LEU A 475 20.74 -44.88 -23.48
C LEU A 475 21.65 -45.97 -22.92
N GLY A 476 21.15 -46.78 -21.97
CA GLY A 476 21.85 -47.91 -21.39
C GLY A 476 22.06 -49.04 -22.45
N GLN A 477 21.01 -49.40 -23.19
CA GLN A 477 21.12 -50.37 -24.27
C GLN A 477 22.06 -49.89 -25.38
N TYR A 478 21.95 -48.63 -25.78
CA TYR A 478 22.87 -48.03 -26.74
C TYR A 478 24.32 -48.16 -26.25
N GLN A 479 24.60 -47.82 -25.00
CA GLN A 479 25.94 -47.87 -24.44
C GLN A 479 26.49 -49.30 -24.33
N SER A 480 25.68 -50.29 -23.92
CA SER A 480 26.10 -51.69 -23.79
C SER A 480 26.42 -52.33 -25.15
N GLN A 481 25.64 -52.04 -26.18
CA GLN A 481 25.85 -52.62 -27.54
C GLN A 481 27.05 -51.96 -28.24
N ILE A 482 27.29 -50.68 -28.01
CA ILE A 482 28.35 -49.91 -28.65
C ILE A 482 29.75 -50.21 -28.10
N MET A 483 29.87 -50.68 -26.85
CA MET A 483 31.16 -51.12 -26.30
C MET A 483 31.80 -52.20 -27.17
N ASN A 484 31.02 -53.07 -27.80
CA ASN A 484 31.51 -54.07 -28.72
C ASN A 484 32.06 -53.46 -30.03
N ILE A 485 31.52 -52.32 -30.46
CA ILE A 485 31.96 -51.60 -31.66
C ILE A 485 33.24 -50.80 -31.40
N ILE A 486 33.38 -50.18 -30.24
CA ILE A 486 34.58 -49.45 -29.82
C ILE A 486 35.78 -50.41 -29.74
N SER A 487 35.56 -51.63 -29.25
CA SER A 487 36.61 -52.64 -29.20
C SER A 487 37.09 -53.08 -30.60
N PHE A 488 36.29 -52.88 -31.64
CA PHE A 488 36.62 -53.14 -33.01
C PHE A 488 37.38 -51.99 -33.68
N ASP A 489 36.95 -50.72 -33.43
CA ASP A 489 37.59 -49.53 -33.97
C ASP A 489 37.46 -48.30 -33.06
N GLN A 490 38.55 -47.88 -32.41
CA GLN A 490 38.59 -46.75 -31.48
C GLN A 490 38.35 -45.38 -32.13
N SER A 491 38.54 -45.26 -33.46
CA SER A 491 38.31 -44.00 -34.20
C SER A 491 36.85 -43.57 -34.17
N LEU A 492 35.92 -44.47 -33.85
CA LEU A 492 34.50 -44.24 -33.82
C LEU A 492 34.00 -43.60 -32.50
N GLU A 493 34.84 -43.44 -31.48
CA GLU A 493 34.44 -42.93 -30.17
C GLU A 493 33.74 -41.55 -30.21
N GLY A 494 34.30 -40.63 -31.04
CA GLY A 494 33.71 -39.32 -31.25
C GLY A 494 32.32 -39.35 -31.93
N THR A 495 32.12 -40.24 -32.89
CA THR A 495 30.86 -40.42 -33.59
C THR A 495 29.81 -41.04 -32.68
N ILE A 496 30.20 -41.99 -31.86
CA ILE A 496 29.38 -42.66 -30.85
C ILE A 496 28.88 -41.68 -29.80
N GLY A 497 29.75 -40.78 -29.33
CA GLY A 497 29.38 -39.71 -28.40
C GLY A 497 28.36 -38.71 -28.99
N LYS A 498 28.51 -38.36 -30.30
CA LYS A 498 27.52 -37.53 -30.99
C LYS A 498 26.17 -38.22 -31.09
N THR A 499 26.13 -39.49 -31.52
CA THR A 499 24.88 -40.25 -31.65
C THR A 499 24.16 -40.41 -30.29
N LYS A 500 24.90 -40.67 -29.22
CA LYS A 500 24.32 -40.69 -27.85
C LYS A 500 23.63 -39.36 -27.50
N ASN A 501 24.27 -38.25 -27.81
CA ASN A 501 23.70 -36.91 -27.56
C ASN A 501 22.46 -36.65 -28.44
N GLU A 502 22.44 -37.12 -29.68
CA GLU A 502 21.28 -37.01 -30.58
C GLU A 502 20.09 -37.82 -30.06
N ILE A 503 20.32 -39.07 -29.61
CA ILE A 503 19.29 -39.89 -28.97
C ILE A 503 18.70 -39.17 -27.74
N SER A 504 19.56 -38.67 -26.85
CA SER A 504 19.10 -37.93 -25.68
C SER A 504 18.31 -36.66 -26.02
N LYS A 505 18.74 -35.90 -27.03
CA LYS A 505 17.99 -34.75 -27.56
C LYS A 505 16.62 -35.14 -28.12
N ALA A 506 16.57 -36.24 -28.89
CA ALA A 506 15.31 -36.75 -29.45
C ALA A 506 14.33 -37.17 -28.35
N MET A 507 14.81 -37.90 -27.33
CA MET A 507 14.01 -38.30 -26.17
C MET A 507 13.48 -37.10 -25.40
N ARG A 508 14.31 -36.13 -25.09
CA ARG A 508 13.89 -34.87 -24.42
C ARG A 508 12.86 -34.09 -25.24
N SER A 509 13.02 -34.06 -26.58
CA SER A 509 12.03 -33.47 -27.50
C SER A 509 10.69 -34.20 -27.44
N LEU A 510 10.70 -35.54 -27.45
CA LEU A 510 9.50 -36.35 -27.30
C LEU A 510 8.80 -36.09 -25.97
N ILE A 511 9.53 -36.11 -24.83
CA ILE A 511 9.02 -35.85 -23.51
C ILE A 511 8.38 -34.45 -23.44
N LYS A 512 9.06 -33.43 -24.00
CA LYS A 512 8.54 -32.06 -24.08
C LYS A 512 7.23 -31.98 -24.87
N LYS A 513 7.15 -32.65 -26.02
CA LYS A 513 5.93 -32.69 -26.86
C LYS A 513 4.80 -33.44 -26.17
N ALA A 514 5.08 -34.59 -25.54
CA ALA A 514 4.10 -35.36 -24.78
C ALA A 514 3.56 -34.56 -23.60
N LYS A 515 4.43 -33.87 -22.84
CA LYS A 515 4.02 -32.97 -21.74
C LYS A 515 3.14 -31.85 -22.25
N LYS A 516 3.47 -31.22 -23.37
CA LYS A 516 2.66 -30.17 -24.00
C LYS A 516 1.28 -30.69 -24.41
N ALA A 517 1.21 -31.87 -25.05
CA ALA A 517 -0.05 -32.50 -25.44
C ALA A 517 -0.94 -32.84 -24.22
N HIS A 518 -0.34 -33.37 -23.17
CA HIS A 518 -1.05 -33.61 -21.90
C HIS A 518 -1.60 -32.32 -21.30
N GLN A 519 -0.80 -31.24 -21.26
CA GLN A 519 -1.24 -29.95 -20.75
C GLN A 519 -2.36 -29.33 -21.60
N SER A 520 -2.38 -29.55 -22.90
CA SER A 520 -3.42 -29.02 -23.78
C SER A 520 -4.81 -29.64 -23.50
N LYS A 521 -4.90 -30.80 -22.86
CA LYS A 521 -6.17 -31.39 -22.42
C LYS A 521 -6.85 -30.54 -21.35
N PHE A 522 -6.06 -29.80 -20.57
CA PHE A 522 -6.50 -29.00 -19.43
C PHE A 522 -6.36 -27.50 -19.65
N GLU A 523 -6.29 -27.06 -20.91
CA GLU A 523 -6.05 -25.65 -21.25
C GLU A 523 -7.12 -24.73 -20.69
N TYR A 524 -8.38 -25.19 -20.66
CA TYR A 524 -9.50 -24.42 -20.15
C TYR A 524 -9.37 -24.21 -18.62
N GLU A 525 -9.09 -25.25 -17.87
CA GLU A 525 -8.88 -25.20 -16.43
C GLU A 525 -7.64 -24.38 -16.08
N LEU A 526 -6.57 -24.52 -16.86
CA LEU A 526 -5.37 -23.71 -16.67
C LEU A 526 -5.62 -22.21 -16.91
N LYS A 527 -6.48 -21.85 -17.87
CA LYS A 527 -6.92 -20.46 -18.06
C LYS A 527 -7.75 -19.97 -16.86
N GLN A 528 -8.61 -20.82 -16.31
CA GLN A 528 -9.37 -20.48 -15.09
C GLN A 528 -8.44 -20.31 -13.88
N LEU A 529 -7.45 -21.18 -13.72
CA LEU A 529 -6.47 -21.08 -12.63
C LEU A 529 -5.61 -19.83 -12.75
N HIS A 530 -5.16 -19.48 -13.95
CA HIS A 530 -4.43 -18.24 -14.21
C HIS A 530 -5.28 -16.99 -13.93
N PHE A 531 -6.54 -17.02 -14.33
CA PHE A 531 -7.49 -15.97 -13.99
C PHE A 531 -7.62 -15.80 -12.48
N LEU A 532 -7.81 -16.90 -11.72
CA LEU A 532 -7.91 -16.85 -10.26
C LEU A 532 -6.65 -16.25 -9.63
N GLN A 533 -5.47 -16.68 -10.06
CA GLN A 533 -4.21 -16.13 -9.55
C GLN A 533 -4.11 -14.63 -9.84
N SER A 534 -4.37 -14.23 -11.08
CA SER A 534 -4.31 -12.82 -11.48
C SER A 534 -5.33 -11.95 -10.76
N TYR A 535 -6.48 -12.52 -10.36
CA TYR A 535 -7.51 -11.81 -9.60
C TYR A 535 -7.15 -11.72 -8.10
N LEU A 536 -6.77 -12.85 -7.49
CA LEU A 536 -6.53 -12.93 -6.04
C LEU A 536 -5.18 -12.33 -5.64
N PHE A 537 -4.21 -12.39 -6.57
CA PHE A 537 -2.84 -11.92 -6.34
C PHE A 537 -2.27 -11.20 -7.57
N PRO A 538 -2.79 -10.02 -7.94
CA PRO A 538 -2.40 -9.26 -9.13
C PRO A 538 -1.00 -8.64 -8.95
N LYS A 539 0.09 -9.44 -9.12
CA LYS A 539 1.49 -9.06 -8.84
C LYS A 539 1.79 -8.73 -7.37
N GLY A 540 0.90 -9.12 -6.46
CA GLY A 540 0.97 -8.87 -5.02
C GLY A 540 -0.40 -9.05 -4.37
N PRO A 541 -0.52 -8.92 -3.05
CA PRO A 541 -1.81 -8.96 -2.36
C PRO A 541 -2.79 -7.96 -3.00
N MET A 542 -4.03 -8.39 -3.25
CA MET A 542 -5.07 -7.57 -3.88
C MET A 542 -5.15 -6.17 -3.27
N GLU A 543 -5.15 -6.08 -1.95
CA GLU A 543 -5.26 -4.82 -1.22
C GLU A 543 -4.11 -3.83 -1.45
N ARG A 544 -2.94 -4.30 -1.92
CA ARG A 544 -1.78 -3.47 -2.24
C ARG A 544 -1.74 -3.00 -3.69
N VAL A 545 -2.50 -3.64 -4.55
CA VAL A 545 -2.42 -3.41 -6.00
C VAL A 545 -3.70 -2.83 -6.55
N LEU A 546 -4.86 -3.39 -6.18
CA LEU A 546 -6.12 -3.02 -6.79
C LEU A 546 -6.62 -1.66 -6.28
N HIS A 547 -7.10 -0.84 -7.22
CA HIS A 547 -7.69 0.46 -6.92
C HIS A 547 -9.14 0.33 -6.41
N PRO A 548 -9.57 1.09 -5.38
CA PRO A 548 -10.91 0.97 -4.79
C PRO A 548 -12.04 1.31 -5.76
N SER A 549 -11.82 2.16 -6.75
CA SER A 549 -12.81 2.49 -7.76
C SER A 549 -13.30 1.28 -8.56
N TYR A 550 -12.51 0.20 -8.65
CA TYR A 550 -12.96 -1.05 -9.28
C TYR A 550 -14.30 -1.54 -8.71
N PHE A 551 -14.40 -1.57 -7.38
CA PHE A 551 -15.65 -2.01 -6.73
C PHE A 551 -16.77 -0.98 -6.85
N MET A 552 -16.46 0.32 -6.89
CA MET A 552 -17.47 1.36 -7.14
C MET A 552 -18.07 1.24 -8.55
N PHE A 553 -17.25 0.89 -9.53
CA PHE A 553 -17.70 0.65 -10.91
C PHE A 553 -18.69 -0.52 -11.02
N TYR A 554 -18.41 -1.63 -10.32
CA TYR A 554 -19.18 -2.86 -10.49
C TYR A 554 -20.32 -3.01 -9.49
N TYR A 555 -20.23 -2.34 -8.32
CA TYR A 555 -21.16 -2.54 -7.20
C TYR A 555 -21.81 -1.25 -6.70
N GLY A 556 -21.49 -0.11 -7.31
CA GLY A 556 -22.09 1.17 -7.01
C GLY A 556 -21.26 2.08 -6.11
N LYS A 557 -21.58 3.37 -6.14
CA LYS A 557 -20.82 4.42 -5.43
C LYS A 557 -20.75 4.19 -3.91
N ASN A 558 -21.79 3.61 -3.32
CA ASN A 558 -21.89 3.38 -1.87
C ASN A 558 -21.19 2.10 -1.40
N PHE A 559 -20.54 1.35 -2.28
CA PHE A 559 -19.90 0.06 -1.93
C PHE A 559 -19.03 0.15 -0.67
N TRP A 560 -18.24 1.20 -0.53
CA TRP A 560 -17.33 1.36 0.61
C TRP A 560 -18.03 1.76 1.89
N GLN A 561 -19.11 2.54 1.80
CA GLN A 561 -19.99 2.86 2.93
C GLN A 561 -20.70 1.61 3.45
N ASP A 562 -21.24 0.78 2.54
CA ASP A 562 -21.89 -0.48 2.87
C ASP A 562 -20.91 -1.46 3.53
N LEU A 563 -19.69 -1.59 2.96
CA LEU A 563 -18.66 -2.44 3.53
C LEU A 563 -18.21 -1.97 4.92
N LEU A 564 -18.08 -0.65 5.13
CA LEU A 564 -17.76 -0.10 6.44
C LEU A 564 -18.90 -0.36 7.44
N GLY A 565 -20.15 -0.19 7.03
CA GLY A 565 -21.32 -0.51 7.86
C GLY A 565 -21.30 -1.97 8.34
N GLU A 566 -21.02 -2.91 7.43
CA GLU A 566 -20.83 -4.32 7.78
C GLU A 566 -19.64 -4.54 8.72
N LEU A 567 -18.51 -3.87 8.47
CA LEU A 567 -17.30 -3.99 9.30
C LEU A 567 -17.54 -3.49 10.75
N LEU A 568 -18.36 -2.45 10.92
CA LEU A 568 -18.64 -1.86 12.24
C LEU A 568 -19.52 -2.73 13.14
N VAL A 569 -20.24 -3.71 12.56
CA VAL A 569 -21.03 -4.69 13.32
C VAL A 569 -20.30 -6.02 13.50
N GLN A 570 -19.16 -6.22 12.82
CA GLN A 570 -18.34 -7.42 12.94
C GLN A 570 -17.28 -7.25 14.02
N GLU A 571 -17.08 -8.27 14.84
CA GLU A 571 -15.90 -8.36 15.70
C GLU A 571 -14.72 -8.86 14.88
N THR A 572 -13.99 -7.92 14.27
CA THR A 572 -12.79 -8.28 13.52
C THR A 572 -11.56 -8.34 14.40
N ASP A 573 -10.69 -9.30 14.08
CA ASP A 573 -9.39 -9.51 14.73
C ASP A 573 -8.27 -9.07 13.78
N SER A 574 -7.37 -8.21 14.26
CA SER A 574 -6.23 -7.71 13.50
C SER A 574 -5.16 -8.77 13.19
N SER A 575 -5.25 -9.97 13.81
CA SER A 575 -4.40 -11.13 13.48
C SER A 575 -4.92 -11.95 12.29
N GLN A 576 -6.08 -11.56 11.73
CA GLN A 576 -6.75 -12.25 10.66
C GLN A 576 -6.74 -11.44 9.36
N HIS A 577 -6.65 -12.15 8.25
CA HIS A 577 -7.02 -11.67 6.92
C HIS A 577 -8.44 -12.17 6.61
N TYR A 578 -9.27 -11.36 5.99
CA TYR A 578 -10.66 -11.72 5.73
C TYR A 578 -10.91 -11.98 4.24
N LEU A 579 -11.59 -13.09 3.94
CA LEU A 579 -12.23 -13.26 2.65
C LEU A 579 -13.63 -12.64 2.73
N ILE A 580 -13.91 -11.67 1.87
CA ILE A 580 -15.21 -11.00 1.79
C ILE A 580 -15.93 -11.49 0.55
N ASP A 581 -17.01 -12.23 0.75
CA ASP A 581 -17.86 -12.74 -0.32
C ASP A 581 -18.99 -11.75 -0.64
N LEU A 582 -19.05 -11.33 -1.92
CA LEU A 582 -20.08 -10.43 -2.46
C LEU A 582 -21.31 -11.19 -2.93
#